data_be0ec63e825ee62b80642026235b4085
#
_entry.id   be0ec63e825ee62b80642026235b4085
#
_cell.length_a   1.000
_cell.length_b   1.000
_cell.length_c   1.000
_cell.angle_alpha   90.00
_cell.angle_beta   90.00
_cell.angle_gamma   90.00
#
_symmetry.space_group_name_H-M   'P 1'
#
loop_
_entity.id
_entity.type
_entity.pdbx_description
1 polymer ?
#
loop_
_entity_poly.entity_id
_entity_poly.type
_entity_poly.pdbx_seq_one_letter_code
_entity_poly.pdbx_strand_id
1 'polypeptide(L)'
;GSTAVPGLVARPLLDLCVVVLNASGLPALFGGLDRLGYVYERTQRVPGLESFRRKGPDVPFLPHKRDFLPHHLYASVRGAPDLGRHLAFRDQLKQDSTDRAAYAKLKIDLAPHADVAEYMQAKIEFIQSMLARMGG
;
A
#
# COMPACT_ATOMS: atom_id res chain seq x y z
N GLY A 1 1.80 -1.27 4.13
CA GLY A 1 1.47 0.09 4.47
C GLY A 1 1.69 0.40 5.96
N SER A 2 1.32 1.61 6.38
CA SER A 2 1.53 2.06 7.76
C SER A 2 0.77 1.22 8.81
N THR A 3 -0.33 0.59 8.42
CA THR A 3 -1.08 -0.32 9.30
C THR A 3 -0.30 -1.58 9.68
N ALA A 4 0.73 -1.93 8.92
CA ALA A 4 1.59 -3.07 9.22
C ALA A 4 2.67 -2.77 10.27
N VAL A 5 2.80 -1.51 10.70
CA VAL A 5 3.82 -1.07 11.66
C VAL A 5 3.17 -0.81 13.01
N PRO A 6 3.48 -1.61 14.06
CA PRO A 6 2.93 -1.39 15.39
C PRO A 6 3.27 0.00 15.93
N GLY A 7 2.29 0.65 16.54
CA GLY A 7 2.46 1.97 17.16
C GLY A 7 2.53 3.15 16.19
N LEU A 8 2.44 2.92 14.87
CA LEU A 8 2.37 4.00 13.90
C LEU A 8 0.92 4.43 13.69
N VAL A 9 0.69 5.75 13.72
CA VAL A 9 -0.61 6.34 13.39
C VAL A 9 -0.95 6.02 11.94
N ALA A 10 -2.12 5.41 11.74
CA ALA A 10 -2.61 5.04 10.42
C ALA A 10 -4.11 5.33 10.31
N ARG A 11 -4.59 5.61 9.10
CA ARG A 11 -6.03 5.63 8.83
C ARG A 11 -6.59 4.21 9.03
N PRO A 12 -7.87 4.03 9.42
CA PRO A 12 -8.51 2.72 9.50
C PRO A 12 -8.80 2.17 8.09
N LEU A 13 -7.77 2.10 7.28
CA LEU A 13 -7.78 1.67 5.88
C LEU A 13 -6.57 0.76 5.67
N LEU A 14 -6.82 -0.49 5.39
CA LEU A 14 -5.76 -1.48 5.16
C LEU A 14 -5.21 -1.36 3.75
N ASP A 15 -3.92 -1.57 3.61
CA ASP A 15 -3.26 -1.78 2.33
C ASP A 15 -2.83 -3.24 2.22
N LEU A 16 -3.46 -3.98 1.33
CA LEU A 16 -3.17 -5.38 1.09
C LEU A 16 -2.44 -5.53 -0.25
N CYS A 17 -1.42 -6.36 -0.30
CA CYS A 17 -0.71 -6.65 -1.53
C CYS A 17 -0.67 -8.14 -1.79
N VAL A 18 -1.20 -8.57 -2.93
CA VAL A 18 -1.08 -9.94 -3.44
C VAL A 18 0.19 -10.02 -4.28
N VAL A 19 1.03 -11.00 -3.99
CA VAL A 19 2.28 -11.22 -4.71
C VAL A 19 2.16 -12.51 -5.54
N VAL A 20 2.24 -12.39 -6.86
CA VAL A 20 2.32 -13.55 -7.75
C VAL A 20 3.77 -13.97 -7.95
N LEU A 21 3.99 -15.25 -8.24
CA LEU A 21 5.34 -15.80 -8.38
C LEU A 21 6.08 -15.25 -9.59
N ASN A 22 5.35 -15.00 -10.68
CA ASN A 22 5.89 -14.43 -11.92
C ASN A 22 4.79 -13.67 -12.67
N ALA A 23 5.18 -12.90 -13.68
CA ALA A 23 4.27 -12.04 -14.44
C ALA A 23 3.15 -12.82 -15.17
N SER A 24 3.39 -14.08 -15.51
CA SER A 24 2.38 -14.92 -16.17
C SER A 24 1.17 -15.21 -15.28
N GLY A 25 1.28 -15.04 -13.99
CA GLY A 25 0.19 -15.18 -13.03
C GLY A 25 -0.77 -13.98 -12.97
N LEU A 26 -0.39 -12.82 -13.49
CA LEU A 26 -1.19 -11.60 -13.39
C LEU A 26 -2.55 -11.69 -14.09
N PRO A 27 -2.67 -12.21 -15.33
CA PRO A 27 -3.98 -12.32 -15.99
C PRO A 27 -5.00 -13.13 -15.19
N ALA A 28 -4.58 -14.27 -14.64
CA ALA A 28 -5.45 -15.11 -13.81
C ALA A 28 -5.84 -14.40 -12.51
N LEU A 29 -4.91 -13.66 -11.88
CA LEU A 29 -5.19 -12.85 -10.70
C LEU A 29 -6.21 -11.76 -11.03
N PHE A 30 -6.04 -11.02 -12.11
CA PHE A 30 -6.96 -9.96 -12.51
C PHE A 30 -8.37 -10.50 -12.73
N GLY A 31 -8.51 -11.62 -13.44
CA GLY A 31 -9.80 -12.28 -13.64
C GLY A 31 -10.43 -12.76 -12.34
N GLY A 32 -9.64 -13.32 -11.44
CA GLY A 32 -10.09 -13.73 -10.11
C GLY A 32 -10.56 -12.56 -9.25
N LEU A 33 -9.83 -11.47 -9.25
CA LEU A 33 -10.18 -10.28 -8.50
C LEU A 33 -11.45 -9.60 -9.04
N ASP A 34 -11.63 -9.57 -10.36
CA ASP A 34 -12.86 -9.06 -10.97
C ASP A 34 -14.08 -9.85 -10.50
N ARG A 35 -14.00 -11.17 -10.49
CA ARG A 35 -15.08 -12.04 -9.97
C ARG A 35 -15.36 -11.80 -8.48
N LEU A 36 -14.35 -11.43 -7.71
CA LEU A 36 -14.50 -11.10 -6.30
C LEU A 36 -15.04 -9.68 -6.05
N GLY A 37 -15.22 -8.88 -7.08
CA GLY A 37 -15.79 -7.54 -6.98
C GLY A 37 -14.77 -6.41 -6.91
N TYR A 38 -13.51 -6.68 -7.23
CA TYR A 38 -12.50 -5.64 -7.36
C TYR A 38 -12.47 -5.08 -8.78
N VAL A 39 -12.14 -3.82 -8.92
CA VAL A 39 -12.00 -3.11 -10.19
C VAL A 39 -10.55 -2.66 -10.34
N TYR A 40 -9.91 -3.08 -11.43
CA TYR A 40 -8.57 -2.62 -11.75
C TYR A 40 -8.55 -1.12 -12.05
N GLU A 41 -7.60 -0.43 -11.44
CA GLU A 41 -7.36 0.99 -11.67
C GLU A 41 -6.10 1.16 -12.51
N ARG A 42 -6.26 1.77 -13.69
CA ARG A 42 -5.14 2.00 -14.61
C ARG A 42 -4.12 3.00 -14.07
N THR A 43 -4.55 3.89 -13.19
CA THR A 43 -3.65 4.83 -12.51
C THR A 43 -3.11 4.15 -11.25
N GLN A 44 -1.81 3.96 -11.19
CA GLN A 44 -1.17 3.39 -10.02
C GLN A 44 -1.21 4.38 -8.86
N ARG A 45 -1.89 4.04 -7.77
CA ARG A 45 -1.87 4.84 -6.53
C ARG A 45 -0.52 4.79 -5.85
N VAL A 46 0.14 3.66 -5.98
CA VAL A 46 1.48 3.41 -5.45
C VAL A 46 2.34 3.02 -6.63
N PRO A 47 3.42 3.77 -6.92
CA PRO A 47 4.28 3.46 -8.05
C PRO A 47 4.79 2.00 -8.03
N GLY A 48 4.70 1.33 -9.17
CA GLY A 48 5.16 -0.05 -9.32
C GLY A 48 4.23 -1.13 -8.79
N LEU A 49 3.07 -0.77 -8.22
CA LEU A 49 2.05 -1.72 -7.80
C LEU A 49 0.78 -1.58 -8.64
N GLU A 50 0.24 -2.70 -9.09
CA GLU A 50 -1.08 -2.72 -9.72
C GLU A 50 -2.14 -2.43 -8.66
N SER A 51 -3.08 -1.54 -8.97
CA SER A 51 -4.04 -1.03 -7.99
C SER A 51 -5.46 -1.48 -8.31
N PHE A 52 -6.19 -1.85 -7.27
CA PHE A 52 -7.58 -2.27 -7.37
C PHE A 52 -8.43 -1.55 -6.32
N ARG A 53 -9.64 -1.15 -6.68
CA ARG A 53 -10.64 -0.64 -5.76
C ARG A 53 -11.77 -1.65 -5.58
N ARG A 54 -12.46 -1.58 -4.47
CA ARG A 54 -13.66 -2.39 -4.22
C ARG A 54 -14.88 -1.77 -4.88
N LYS A 55 -15.79 -2.61 -5.39
CA LYS A 55 -17.12 -2.16 -5.87
C LYS A 55 -18.01 -1.71 -4.70
N GLY A 56 -17.82 -2.28 -3.51
CA GLY A 56 -18.62 -1.95 -2.33
C GLY A 56 -18.03 -2.53 -1.04
N PRO A 57 -18.68 -2.29 0.12
CA PRO A 57 -18.17 -2.71 1.41
C PRO A 57 -18.19 -4.24 1.61
N ASP A 58 -18.97 -4.97 0.84
CA ASP A 58 -19.07 -6.43 0.86
C ASP A 58 -18.06 -7.14 -0.05
N VAL A 59 -17.15 -6.40 -0.67
CA VAL A 59 -16.04 -6.97 -1.46
C VAL A 59 -14.90 -7.37 -0.52
N PRO A 60 -14.31 -8.56 -0.67
CA PRO A 60 -14.54 -9.58 -1.71
C PRO A 60 -15.87 -10.31 -1.58
N PHE A 61 -16.51 -10.63 -2.71
CA PHE A 61 -17.74 -11.41 -2.74
C PHE A 61 -17.46 -12.86 -2.34
N LEU A 62 -17.89 -13.24 -1.15
CA LEU A 62 -17.75 -14.58 -0.60
C LEU A 62 -19.13 -15.21 -0.41
N PRO A 63 -19.20 -16.56 -0.26
CA PRO A 63 -20.48 -17.26 -0.10
C PRO A 63 -21.34 -16.72 1.05
N HIS A 64 -20.71 -16.28 2.12
CA HIS A 64 -21.38 -15.62 3.24
C HIS A 64 -21.16 -14.12 3.14
N LYS A 65 -22.23 -13.39 2.78
CA LYS A 65 -22.18 -11.94 2.65
C LYS A 65 -21.83 -11.31 3.99
N ARG A 66 -20.83 -10.43 3.98
CA ARG A 66 -20.43 -9.62 5.12
C ARG A 66 -19.75 -8.34 4.65
N ASP A 67 -19.71 -7.34 5.49
CA ASP A 67 -18.91 -6.15 5.27
C ASP A 67 -17.47 -6.39 5.77
N PHE A 68 -16.52 -5.93 5.01
CA PHE A 68 -15.10 -6.02 5.35
C PHE A 68 -14.57 -4.65 5.74
N LEU A 69 -13.49 -4.65 6.53
CA LEU A 69 -12.76 -3.43 6.84
C LEU A 69 -12.37 -2.71 5.54
N PRO A 70 -12.46 -1.38 5.51
CA PRO A 70 -12.01 -0.61 4.35
C PRO A 70 -10.57 -0.97 3.99
N HIS A 71 -10.32 -1.26 2.72
CA HIS A 71 -8.98 -1.62 2.26
C HIS A 71 -8.77 -1.27 0.79
N HIS A 72 -7.51 -0.98 0.45
CA HIS A 72 -7.01 -0.98 -0.91
C HIS A 72 -6.33 -2.32 -1.18
N LEU A 73 -6.46 -2.81 -2.39
CA LEU A 73 -5.78 -4.00 -2.84
C LEU A 73 -4.76 -3.63 -3.93
N TYR A 74 -3.58 -4.18 -3.78
CA TYR A 74 -2.50 -4.05 -4.75
C TYR A 74 -2.04 -5.42 -5.21
N ALA A 75 -1.39 -5.48 -6.36
CA ALA A 75 -0.73 -6.68 -6.83
C ALA A 75 0.68 -6.36 -7.34
N SER A 76 1.58 -7.31 -7.16
CA SER A 76 2.94 -7.22 -7.63
C SER A 76 3.50 -8.60 -7.96
N VAL A 77 4.61 -8.62 -8.66
CA VAL A 77 5.36 -9.85 -8.97
C VAL A 77 6.48 -10.02 -7.94
N ARG A 78 6.72 -11.26 -7.52
CA ARG A 78 7.84 -11.58 -6.62
C ARG A 78 9.16 -11.07 -7.20
N GLY A 79 9.96 -10.41 -6.37
CA GLY A 79 11.24 -9.86 -6.76
C GLY A 79 11.16 -8.53 -7.52
N ALA A 80 9.98 -7.97 -7.75
CA ALA A 80 9.85 -6.65 -8.34
C ALA A 80 10.54 -5.59 -7.46
N PRO A 81 11.36 -4.69 -8.05
CA PRO A 81 12.12 -3.69 -7.27
C PRO A 81 11.23 -2.80 -6.42
N ASP A 82 10.08 -2.40 -6.93
CA ASP A 82 9.13 -1.56 -6.18
C ASP A 82 8.57 -2.28 -4.97
N LEU A 83 8.20 -3.56 -5.10
CA LEU A 83 7.79 -4.38 -3.98
C LEU A 83 8.89 -4.45 -2.92
N GLY A 84 10.14 -4.68 -3.34
CA GLY A 84 11.30 -4.70 -2.45
C GLY A 84 11.45 -3.41 -1.66
N ARG A 85 11.31 -2.26 -2.33
CA ARG A 85 11.36 -0.95 -1.69
C ARG A 85 10.26 -0.77 -0.64
N HIS A 86 9.03 -1.16 -0.94
CA HIS A 86 7.91 -1.08 0.02
C HIS A 86 8.12 -1.97 1.24
N LEU A 87 8.64 -3.17 1.03
CA LEU A 87 8.94 -4.09 2.14
C LEU A 87 10.10 -3.56 3.00
N ALA A 88 11.16 -3.06 2.39
CA ALA A 88 12.29 -2.46 3.11
C ALA A 88 11.85 -1.24 3.94
N PHE A 89 11.03 -0.38 3.37
CA PHE A 89 10.44 0.76 4.09
C PHE A 89 9.64 0.32 5.31
N ARG A 90 8.75 -0.65 5.14
CA ARG A 90 7.98 -1.22 6.25
C ARG A 90 8.89 -1.75 7.36
N ASP A 91 9.90 -2.53 6.98
CA ASP A 91 10.78 -3.20 7.94
C ASP A 91 11.66 -2.18 8.68
N GLN A 92 12.14 -1.14 8.00
CA GLN A 92 12.85 -0.04 8.63
C GLN A 92 11.99 0.67 9.69
N LEU A 93 10.74 1.00 9.36
CA LEU A 93 9.83 1.61 10.34
C LEU A 93 9.52 0.71 11.54
N LYS A 94 9.58 -0.61 11.38
CA LYS A 94 9.44 -1.54 12.51
C LYS A 94 10.66 -1.55 13.42
N GLN A 95 11.85 -1.42 12.85
CA GLN A 95 13.11 -1.55 13.57
C GLN A 95 13.59 -0.23 14.17
N ASP A 96 13.35 0.88 13.51
CA ASP A 96 13.87 2.19 13.88
C ASP A 96 12.76 3.11 14.42
N SER A 97 12.81 3.40 15.72
CA SER A 97 11.83 4.26 16.38
C SER A 97 11.94 5.73 15.96
N THR A 98 13.13 6.18 15.58
CA THR A 98 13.37 7.55 15.11
C THR A 98 12.72 7.77 13.75
N ASP A 99 12.96 6.87 12.79
CA ASP A 99 12.33 6.91 11.48
C ASP A 99 10.80 6.76 11.57
N ARG A 100 10.33 5.89 12.45
CA ARG A 100 8.91 5.73 12.71
C ARG A 100 8.26 7.00 13.25
N ALA A 101 8.89 7.65 14.21
CA ALA A 101 8.41 8.91 14.79
C ALA A 101 8.41 10.04 13.75
N ALA A 102 9.46 10.14 12.96
CA ALA A 102 9.57 11.14 11.88
C ALA A 102 8.48 10.93 10.81
N TYR A 103 8.20 9.70 10.42
CA TYR A 103 7.13 9.41 9.47
C TYR A 103 5.74 9.71 10.04
N ALA A 104 5.50 9.35 11.30
CA ALA A 104 4.25 9.67 11.99
C ALA A 104 4.02 11.18 12.06
N LYS A 105 5.07 11.96 12.41
CA LYS A 105 5.02 13.42 12.43
C LYS A 105 4.71 14.01 11.06
N LEU A 106 5.36 13.54 10.01
CA LEU A 106 5.10 13.97 8.64
C LEU A 106 3.61 13.79 8.28
N LYS A 107 3.03 12.63 8.58
CA LYS A 107 1.62 12.34 8.31
C LYS A 107 0.68 13.25 9.08
N ILE A 108 0.96 13.51 10.35
CA ILE A 108 0.15 14.38 11.21
C ILE A 108 0.22 15.83 10.73
N ASP A 109 1.42 16.32 10.42
CA ASP A 109 1.65 17.70 10.01
C ASP A 109 1.03 18.02 8.64
N LEU A 110 1.02 17.06 7.73
CA LEU A 110 0.50 17.27 6.36
C LEU A 110 -1.01 17.07 6.25
N ALA A 111 -1.61 16.20 7.04
CA ALA A 111 -3.00 15.80 6.89
C ALA A 111 -4.01 16.99 6.90
N PRO A 112 -3.85 18.05 7.74
CA PRO A 112 -4.78 19.16 7.79
C PRO A 112 -4.60 20.21 6.69
N HIS A 113 -3.44 20.30 6.02
CA HIS A 113 -3.02 21.48 5.25
C HIS A 113 -2.66 21.21 3.80
N ALA A 114 -2.27 19.98 3.50
CA ALA A 114 -1.84 19.61 2.15
C ALA A 114 -3.02 19.08 1.31
N ASP A 115 -3.05 19.39 0.02
CA ASP A 115 -3.91 18.67 -0.89
C ASP A 115 -3.39 17.23 -1.09
N VAL A 116 -4.16 16.39 -1.78
CA VAL A 116 -3.81 14.97 -1.95
C VAL A 116 -2.49 14.80 -2.69
N ALA A 117 -2.22 15.63 -3.69
CA ALA A 117 -0.99 15.55 -4.49
C ALA A 117 0.24 15.96 -3.66
N GLU A 118 0.14 17.06 -2.90
CA GLU A 118 1.21 17.50 -1.99
C GLU A 118 1.50 16.47 -0.90
N TYR A 119 0.45 15.90 -0.31
CA TYR A 119 0.58 14.86 0.71
C TYR A 119 1.30 13.62 0.15
N MET A 120 0.91 13.16 -1.03
CA MET A 120 1.52 12.01 -1.68
C MET A 120 2.97 12.29 -2.07
N GLN A 121 3.26 13.47 -2.59
CA GLN A 121 4.63 13.87 -2.96
C GLN A 121 5.56 13.88 -1.74
N ALA A 122 5.14 14.49 -0.64
CA ALA A 122 5.95 14.53 0.58
C ALA A 122 6.20 13.14 1.16
N LYS A 123 5.23 12.24 1.09
CA LYS A 123 5.42 10.83 1.48
C LYS A 123 6.45 10.13 0.60
N ILE A 124 6.37 10.31 -0.71
CA ILE A 124 7.31 9.72 -1.67
C ILE A 124 8.74 10.21 -1.39
N GLU A 125 8.92 11.51 -1.19
CA GLU A 125 10.23 12.10 -0.88
C GLU A 125 10.82 11.56 0.42
N PHE A 126 10.00 11.42 1.45
CA PHE A 126 10.41 10.84 2.72
C PHE A 126 10.88 9.39 2.56
N ILE A 127 10.09 8.58 1.85
CA ILE A 127 10.41 7.18 1.58
C ILE A 127 11.72 7.06 0.79
N GLN A 128 11.88 7.86 -0.26
CA GLN A 128 13.09 7.87 -1.08
C GLN A 128 14.33 8.27 -0.27
N SER A 129 14.22 9.32 0.54
CA SER A 129 15.29 9.78 1.42
C SER A 129 15.70 8.70 2.42
N MET A 130 14.76 8.03 3.02
CA MET A 130 15.03 6.96 3.98
C MET A 130 15.69 5.76 3.30
N LEU A 131 15.19 5.32 2.17
CA LEU A 131 15.76 4.20 1.42
C LEU A 131 17.18 4.52 0.93
N ALA A 132 17.44 5.76 0.52
CA ALA A 132 18.80 6.20 0.13
C ALA A 132 19.79 6.09 1.30
N ARG A 133 19.39 6.43 2.52
CA ARG A 133 20.22 6.28 3.72
C ARG A 133 20.52 4.81 4.04
N MET A 134 19.56 3.91 3.79
CA MET A 134 19.72 2.48 4.04
C MET A 134 20.64 1.79 3.02
N GLY A 135 20.65 2.26 1.77
CA GLY A 135 21.48 1.72 0.67
C GLY A 135 22.92 2.24 0.63
N GLY A 136 23.21 3.19 1.49
CA GLY A 136 24.52 3.84 1.58
C GLY A 136 25.45 3.14 2.61
#